data_00bba97e8027d62f7dcac8298c2df849
#
_entry.id   00bba97e8027d62f7dcac8298c2df849
#
_cell.length_a   1.000
_cell.length_b   1.000
_cell.length_c   1.000
_cell.angle_alpha   90.00
_cell.angle_beta   90.00
_cell.angle_gamma   90.00
#
_symmetry.space_group_name_H-M   'P 1'
#
loop_
_entity.id
_entity.type
_entity.pdbx_description
1 polymer ?
#
loop_
_entity_poly.entity_id
_entity_poly.type
_entity_poly.pdbx_seq_one_letter_code
_entity_poly.pdbx_strand_id
1 'polypeptide(L)'
;RRFLDNSLKVAYPIAHDISVFIAQILSKNYGAKISDDEVTCIAFHICSCVYDYSKNRISAVFIYESYYDFFRKTAEVVAQRFSEDLFIKHTVSISDYLPSVYHADLLISTVDAPLPEPFVLIHPFPQKQDFAAIQTQIKKIRQKKERDLVSKTFLSYFNRDFFLRSTQYDSHALIRQMCAQVIGQQYATEDFTQRVLLRETMADTAFGAVAMPHALSFSTLKSFLSVAIC
;
A
#
# COMPACT_ATOMS: atom_id res chain seq x y z
N ARG A 1 -16.35 24.79 9.29
CA ARG A 1 -16.19 24.15 7.95
C ARG A 1 -15.18 23.02 8.14
N ARG A 2 -15.63 21.75 8.02
CA ARG A 2 -14.72 20.60 7.92
C ARG A 2 -14.03 20.71 6.57
N PHE A 3 -12.73 21.02 6.57
CA PHE A 3 -11.98 21.30 5.35
C PHE A 3 -11.52 20.05 4.60
N LEU A 4 -11.46 18.89 5.27
CA LEU A 4 -11.05 17.62 4.67
C LEU A 4 -12.00 16.52 5.14
N ASP A 5 -12.61 15.85 4.19
CA ASP A 5 -13.53 14.75 4.37
C ASP A 5 -12.79 13.53 4.94
N ASN A 6 -13.52 12.58 5.53
CA ASN A 6 -13.02 11.27 6.03
C ASN A 6 -12.26 10.44 4.98
N SER A 7 -12.17 10.93 3.74
CA SER A 7 -11.49 10.27 2.63
C SER A 7 -10.01 9.95 2.89
N LEU A 8 -9.30 10.83 3.60
CA LEU A 8 -7.88 10.61 3.90
C LEU A 8 -7.68 9.49 4.93
N LYS A 9 -8.53 9.41 5.95
CA LYS A 9 -8.53 8.36 6.96
C LYS A 9 -8.77 6.97 6.32
N VAL A 10 -9.67 6.93 5.33
CA VAL A 10 -9.99 5.69 4.60
C VAL A 10 -8.88 5.30 3.63
N ALA A 11 -8.32 6.30 2.91
CA ALA A 11 -7.30 6.05 1.90
C ALA A 11 -5.91 5.75 2.51
N TYR A 12 -5.59 6.38 3.65
CA TYR A 12 -4.26 6.32 4.29
C TYR A 12 -4.36 6.13 5.81
N PRO A 13 -4.92 5.01 6.30
CA PRO A 13 -5.18 4.79 7.72
C PRO A 13 -3.91 4.86 8.59
N ILE A 14 -2.78 4.35 8.11
CA ILE A 14 -1.50 4.37 8.83
C ILE A 14 -0.99 5.81 9.03
N ALA A 15 -1.05 6.65 7.99
CA ALA A 15 -0.62 8.04 8.11
C ALA A 15 -1.53 8.83 9.08
N HIS A 16 -2.84 8.57 9.05
CA HIS A 16 -3.78 9.15 10.01
C HIS A 16 -3.44 8.73 11.44
N ASP A 17 -3.13 7.47 11.66
CA ASP A 17 -2.77 6.91 12.96
C ASP A 17 -1.49 7.52 13.55
N ILE A 18 -0.45 7.63 12.72
CA ILE A 18 0.79 8.33 13.09
C ILE A 18 0.48 9.78 13.47
N SER A 19 -0.44 10.44 12.77
CA SER A 19 -0.83 11.82 13.06
C SER A 19 -1.55 11.97 14.40
N VAL A 20 -2.43 11.03 14.74
CA VAL A 20 -3.09 10.96 16.06
C VAL A 20 -2.04 10.80 17.16
N PHE A 21 -1.06 9.94 16.96
CA PHE A 21 0.04 9.73 17.90
C PHE A 21 0.89 11.00 18.09
N ILE A 22 1.23 11.70 16.99
CA ILE A 22 1.95 12.99 17.05
C ILE A 22 1.13 14.02 17.82
N ALA A 23 -0.17 14.16 17.53
CA ALA A 23 -1.06 15.07 18.21
C ALA A 23 -1.12 14.80 19.73
N GLN A 24 -1.14 13.51 20.12
CA GLN A 24 -1.09 13.12 21.53
C GLN A 24 0.22 13.54 22.21
N ILE A 25 1.37 13.33 21.55
CA ILE A 25 2.68 13.74 22.08
C ILE A 25 2.72 15.26 22.27
N LEU A 26 2.25 16.02 21.28
CA LEU A 26 2.22 17.49 21.34
C LEU A 26 1.29 17.98 22.47
N SER A 27 0.12 17.37 22.60
CA SER A 27 -0.81 17.69 23.66
C SER A 27 -0.21 17.42 25.05
N LYS A 28 0.41 16.24 25.22
CA LYS A 28 0.99 15.83 26.50
C LYS A 28 2.21 16.65 26.91
N ASN A 29 3.10 16.95 25.96
CA ASN A 29 4.39 17.60 26.28
C ASN A 29 4.31 19.13 26.27
N TYR A 30 3.40 19.71 25.48
CA TYR A 30 3.33 21.16 25.27
C TYR A 30 1.96 21.76 25.61
N GLY A 31 0.99 20.95 26.05
CA GLY A 31 -0.37 21.42 26.33
C GLY A 31 -1.14 21.89 25.10
N ALA A 32 -0.67 21.54 23.89
CA ALA A 32 -1.30 21.96 22.64
C ALA A 32 -2.66 21.25 22.47
N LYS A 33 -3.69 22.02 22.12
CA LYS A 33 -4.99 21.45 21.72
C LYS A 33 -4.99 21.26 20.20
N ILE A 34 -4.85 20.04 19.76
CA ILE A 34 -4.83 19.67 18.33
C ILE A 34 -6.24 19.23 17.94
N SER A 35 -6.84 19.88 16.96
CA SER A 35 -8.15 19.56 16.41
C SER A 35 -8.07 18.40 15.39
N ASP A 36 -9.21 17.78 15.07
CA ASP A 36 -9.29 16.72 14.04
C ASP A 36 -8.83 17.22 12.67
N ASP A 37 -9.09 18.48 12.34
CA ASP A 37 -8.64 19.09 11.08
C ASP A 37 -7.10 19.22 11.06
N GLU A 38 -6.47 19.55 12.18
CA GLU A 38 -5.01 19.61 12.29
C GLU A 38 -4.38 18.21 12.23
N VAL A 39 -4.99 17.20 12.86
CA VAL A 39 -4.58 15.79 12.70
C VAL A 39 -4.63 15.38 11.22
N THR A 40 -5.69 15.78 10.52
CA THR A 40 -5.83 15.50 9.09
C THR A 40 -4.78 16.24 8.26
N CYS A 41 -4.42 17.47 8.60
CA CYS A 41 -3.32 18.20 7.96
C CYS A 41 -1.97 17.50 8.17
N ILE A 42 -1.68 17.06 9.39
CA ILE A 42 -0.45 16.29 9.69
C ILE A 42 -0.43 15.01 8.85
N ALA A 43 -1.55 14.28 8.78
CA ALA A 43 -1.67 13.07 7.97
C ALA A 43 -1.41 13.34 6.48
N PHE A 44 -1.90 14.45 5.95
CA PHE A 44 -1.66 14.86 4.57
C PHE A 44 -0.16 15.10 4.29
N HIS A 45 0.55 15.77 5.21
CA HIS A 45 1.99 15.98 5.09
C HIS A 45 2.76 14.65 5.16
N ILE A 46 2.39 13.74 6.06
CA ILE A 46 2.99 12.40 6.13
C ILE A 46 2.76 11.64 4.83
N CYS A 47 1.53 11.65 4.31
CA CYS A 47 1.22 11.02 3.02
C CYS A 47 2.06 11.58 1.88
N SER A 48 2.22 12.90 1.81
CA SER A 48 3.04 13.55 0.79
C SER A 48 4.49 13.07 0.84
N CYS A 49 5.10 13.05 2.03
CA CYS A 49 6.46 12.56 2.21
C CYS A 49 6.60 11.07 1.85
N VAL A 50 5.66 10.22 2.32
CA VAL A 50 5.69 8.77 2.04
C VAL A 50 5.45 8.49 0.56
N TYR A 51 4.56 9.24 -0.10
CA TYR A 51 4.29 9.09 -1.53
C TYR A 51 5.54 9.34 -2.37
N ASP A 52 6.35 10.34 -2.02
CA ASP A 52 7.61 10.63 -2.73
C ASP A 52 8.67 9.52 -2.52
N TYR A 53 8.71 8.88 -1.34
CA TYR A 53 9.63 7.76 -1.07
C TYR A 53 9.13 6.41 -1.60
N SER A 54 7.82 6.21 -1.67
CA SER A 54 7.20 4.94 -2.11
C SER A 54 6.97 4.86 -3.62
N LYS A 55 7.69 5.61 -4.45
CA LYS A 55 7.64 5.45 -5.91
C LYS A 55 8.11 4.03 -6.27
N ASN A 56 7.26 3.06 -5.98
CA ASN A 56 7.42 1.66 -6.36
C ASN A 56 7.16 1.54 -7.87
N ARG A 57 8.05 2.23 -8.62
CA ARG A 57 7.99 2.21 -10.07
C ARG A 57 8.27 0.80 -10.57
N ILE A 58 7.49 0.39 -11.54
CA ILE A 58 7.68 -0.88 -12.23
C ILE A 58 8.94 -0.78 -13.07
N SER A 59 9.84 -1.74 -12.93
CA SER A 59 11.01 -1.84 -13.79
C SER A 59 10.60 -2.38 -15.17
N ALA A 60 11.10 -1.77 -16.24
CA ALA A 60 10.83 -2.22 -17.59
C ALA A 60 12.13 -2.44 -18.40
N VAL A 61 12.08 -3.39 -19.31
CA VAL A 61 13.05 -3.55 -20.41
C VAL A 61 12.36 -3.17 -21.70
N PHE A 62 12.97 -2.25 -22.45
CA PHE A 62 12.50 -1.84 -23.76
C PHE A 62 13.23 -2.62 -24.85
N ILE A 63 12.48 -3.35 -25.68
CA ILE A 63 13.01 -4.24 -26.72
C ILE A 63 12.65 -3.67 -28.09
N TYR A 64 13.63 -3.58 -28.98
CA TYR A 64 13.49 -2.96 -30.29
C TYR A 64 14.22 -3.76 -31.39
N GLU A 65 13.88 -3.46 -32.65
CA GLU A 65 14.62 -3.91 -33.82
C GLU A 65 15.68 -2.87 -34.21
N SER A 66 16.91 -3.31 -34.49
CA SER A 66 18.06 -2.43 -34.75
C SER A 66 18.05 -1.65 -36.06
N TYR A 67 16.95 -1.70 -36.82
CA TYR A 67 16.88 -1.14 -38.16
C TYR A 67 16.97 0.38 -38.25
N TYR A 68 16.59 1.15 -37.19
CA TYR A 68 16.65 2.61 -37.17
C TYR A 68 16.78 3.16 -35.76
N ASP A 69 17.40 4.33 -35.59
CA ASP A 69 17.58 5.06 -34.30
C ASP A 69 16.25 5.55 -33.66
N PHE A 70 15.10 5.28 -34.24
CA PHE A 70 13.80 5.70 -33.72
C PHE A 70 13.44 5.11 -32.34
N PHE A 71 14.02 3.95 -32.01
CA PHE A 71 13.77 3.28 -30.76
C PHE A 71 14.13 4.13 -29.53
N ARG A 72 15.15 4.96 -29.62
CA ARG A 72 15.55 5.86 -28.53
C ARG A 72 14.44 6.85 -28.21
N LYS A 73 13.90 7.52 -29.25
CA LYS A 73 12.78 8.46 -29.09
C LYS A 73 11.53 7.77 -28.56
N THR A 74 11.24 6.55 -29.03
CA THR A 74 10.09 5.78 -28.54
C THR A 74 10.26 5.41 -27.07
N ALA A 75 11.42 4.93 -26.67
CA ALA A 75 11.72 4.62 -25.27
C ALA A 75 11.64 5.89 -24.38
N GLU A 76 12.18 7.03 -24.85
CA GLU A 76 12.09 8.31 -24.15
C GLU A 76 10.64 8.79 -23.97
N VAL A 77 9.82 8.71 -25.01
CA VAL A 77 8.40 9.07 -24.96
C VAL A 77 7.65 8.20 -23.94
N VAL A 78 7.90 6.88 -23.93
CA VAL A 78 7.31 5.96 -22.96
C VAL A 78 7.79 6.29 -21.56
N ALA A 79 9.10 6.47 -21.36
CA ALA A 79 9.71 6.79 -20.07
C ALA A 79 9.16 8.12 -19.52
N GLN A 80 9.05 9.15 -20.34
CA GLN A 80 8.52 10.45 -19.95
C GLN A 80 7.04 10.38 -19.57
N ARG A 81 6.23 9.69 -20.38
CA ARG A 81 4.79 9.58 -20.14
C ARG A 81 4.45 8.82 -18.88
N PHE A 82 5.23 7.81 -18.55
CA PHE A 82 5.03 6.95 -17.37
C PHE A 82 6.08 7.16 -16.27
N SER A 83 6.71 8.32 -16.23
CA SER A 83 7.81 8.64 -15.29
C SER A 83 7.45 8.40 -13.82
N GLU A 84 6.17 8.51 -13.46
CA GLU A 84 5.65 8.25 -12.11
C GLU A 84 5.43 6.75 -11.84
N ASP A 85 5.16 5.97 -12.88
CA ASP A 85 4.68 4.60 -12.79
C ASP A 85 5.73 3.54 -13.08
N LEU A 86 6.64 3.82 -14.03
CA LEU A 86 7.67 2.88 -14.44
C LEU A 86 9.02 3.58 -14.72
N PHE A 87 10.08 2.81 -14.72
CA PHE A 87 11.39 3.23 -15.23
C PHE A 87 11.97 2.17 -16.17
N ILE A 88 12.54 2.62 -17.30
CA ILE A 88 13.20 1.75 -18.26
C ILE A 88 14.60 1.45 -17.73
N LYS A 89 14.80 0.21 -17.27
CA LYS A 89 16.07 -0.26 -16.72
C LYS A 89 17.10 -0.53 -17.82
N HIS A 90 16.63 -1.10 -18.93
CA HIS A 90 17.47 -1.45 -20.09
C HIS A 90 16.70 -1.19 -21.37
N THR A 91 17.44 -0.79 -22.41
CA THR A 91 16.97 -0.69 -23.79
C THR A 91 17.89 -1.58 -24.63
N VAL A 92 17.33 -2.64 -25.24
CA VAL A 92 18.12 -3.71 -25.86
C VAL A 92 17.48 -4.11 -27.20
N SER A 93 18.31 -4.48 -28.19
CA SER A 93 17.80 -5.01 -29.43
C SER A 93 17.23 -6.43 -29.24
N ILE A 94 16.31 -6.84 -30.09
CA ILE A 94 15.74 -8.20 -30.02
C ILE A 94 16.82 -9.26 -30.22
N SER A 95 17.84 -8.99 -31.04
CA SER A 95 18.95 -9.91 -31.29
C SER A 95 19.85 -10.09 -30.05
N ASP A 96 19.93 -9.10 -29.19
CA ASP A 96 20.79 -9.10 -28.01
C ASP A 96 20.01 -9.42 -26.72
N TYR A 97 18.68 -9.51 -26.82
CA TYR A 97 17.85 -9.80 -25.67
C TYR A 97 18.02 -11.22 -25.18
N LEU A 98 18.47 -11.38 -23.95
CA LEU A 98 18.61 -12.64 -23.24
C LEU A 98 17.74 -12.63 -21.98
N PRO A 99 16.68 -13.47 -21.90
CA PRO A 99 15.78 -13.52 -20.74
C PRO A 99 16.49 -13.78 -19.40
N SER A 100 17.62 -14.48 -19.43
CA SER A 100 18.44 -14.77 -18.25
C SER A 100 19.24 -13.57 -17.74
N VAL A 101 19.42 -12.54 -18.55
CA VAL A 101 20.23 -11.35 -18.23
C VAL A 101 19.36 -10.15 -17.94
N TYR A 102 18.33 -9.95 -18.77
CA TYR A 102 17.48 -8.76 -18.72
C TYR A 102 16.19 -9.02 -17.95
N HIS A 103 16.25 -8.90 -16.62
CA HIS A 103 15.08 -9.08 -15.75
C HIS A 103 14.41 -7.75 -15.45
N ALA A 104 13.10 -7.70 -15.64
CA ALA A 104 12.25 -6.58 -15.28
C ALA A 104 10.82 -7.05 -14.95
N ASP A 105 10.04 -6.16 -14.38
CA ASP A 105 8.63 -6.42 -14.08
C ASP A 105 7.75 -6.41 -15.34
N LEU A 106 8.19 -5.69 -16.39
CA LEU A 106 7.46 -5.53 -17.66
C LEU A 106 8.44 -5.49 -18.83
N LEU A 107 8.14 -6.22 -19.91
CA LEU A 107 8.80 -6.06 -21.19
C LEU A 107 7.92 -5.18 -22.09
N ILE A 108 8.51 -4.17 -22.71
CA ILE A 108 7.85 -3.32 -23.71
C ILE A 108 8.59 -3.54 -25.03
N SER A 109 7.91 -4.04 -26.03
CA SER A 109 8.54 -4.39 -27.31
C SER A 109 7.88 -3.67 -28.47
N THR A 110 8.69 -3.23 -29.44
CA THR A 110 8.22 -2.76 -30.75
C THR A 110 8.29 -3.89 -31.80
N VAL A 111 8.71 -5.08 -31.39
CA VAL A 111 8.86 -6.25 -32.25
C VAL A 111 7.91 -7.33 -31.79
N ASP A 112 7.19 -7.91 -32.75
CA ASP A 112 6.35 -9.08 -32.49
C ASP A 112 7.24 -10.33 -32.44
N ALA A 113 7.55 -10.75 -31.23
CA ALA A 113 8.41 -11.90 -30.94
C ALA A 113 7.86 -12.68 -29.73
N PRO A 114 8.15 -13.98 -29.61
CA PRO A 114 7.74 -14.79 -28.46
C PRO A 114 8.53 -14.39 -27.21
N LEU A 115 8.06 -13.34 -26.53
CA LEU A 115 8.65 -12.82 -25.29
C LEU A 115 7.96 -13.41 -24.06
N PRO A 116 8.68 -13.56 -22.93
CA PRO A 116 8.06 -14.01 -21.69
C PRO A 116 7.11 -12.94 -21.10
N GLU A 117 6.02 -13.41 -20.49
CA GLU A 117 5.07 -12.54 -19.80
C GLU A 117 5.63 -12.02 -18.46
N PRO A 118 5.29 -10.79 -18.04
CA PRO A 118 4.37 -9.88 -18.75
C PRO A 118 5.08 -9.02 -19.82
N PHE A 119 4.51 -8.93 -20.98
CA PHE A 119 5.00 -8.03 -22.04
C PHE A 119 3.87 -7.22 -22.71
N VAL A 120 4.24 -6.12 -23.35
CA VAL A 120 3.36 -5.30 -24.19
C VAL A 120 4.03 -5.05 -25.53
N LEU A 121 3.34 -5.39 -26.60
CA LEU A 121 3.72 -4.99 -27.96
C LEU A 121 3.15 -3.60 -28.24
N ILE A 122 3.99 -2.68 -28.70
CA ILE A 122 3.62 -1.31 -29.06
C ILE A 122 4.11 -0.98 -30.46
N HIS A 123 3.49 0.00 -31.09
CA HIS A 123 3.99 0.51 -32.37
C HIS A 123 5.29 1.29 -32.19
N PRO A 124 6.20 1.29 -33.17
CA PRO A 124 7.42 2.12 -33.16
C PRO A 124 7.14 3.62 -32.95
N PHE A 125 5.96 4.07 -33.37
CA PHE A 125 5.40 5.40 -33.07
C PHE A 125 4.16 5.22 -32.20
N PRO A 126 4.30 5.30 -30.84
CA PRO A 126 3.23 4.91 -29.94
C PRO A 126 1.98 5.78 -30.08
N GLN A 127 0.84 5.13 -30.15
CA GLN A 127 -0.47 5.72 -30.24
C GLN A 127 -1.22 5.65 -28.90
N LYS A 128 -2.42 6.23 -28.83
CA LYS A 128 -3.24 6.19 -27.60
C LYS A 128 -3.50 4.78 -27.09
N GLN A 129 -3.73 3.84 -28.01
CA GLN A 129 -3.97 2.43 -27.66
C GLN A 129 -2.73 1.76 -27.04
N ASP A 130 -1.52 2.09 -27.50
CA ASP A 130 -0.27 1.54 -26.95
C ASP A 130 -0.07 2.01 -25.51
N PHE A 131 -0.29 3.29 -25.24
CA PHE A 131 -0.23 3.83 -23.89
C PHE A 131 -1.31 3.22 -22.97
N ALA A 132 -2.52 2.98 -23.48
CA ALA A 132 -3.56 2.31 -22.73
C ALA A 132 -3.20 0.85 -22.41
N ALA A 133 -2.53 0.14 -23.33
CA ALA A 133 -2.03 -1.21 -23.11
C ALA A 133 -0.95 -1.25 -22.03
N ILE A 134 0.03 -0.34 -22.09
CA ILE A 134 1.06 -0.19 -21.05
C ILE A 134 0.41 0.09 -19.68
N GLN A 135 -0.51 1.06 -19.60
CA GLN A 135 -1.20 1.42 -18.35
C GLN A 135 -1.95 0.22 -17.75
N THR A 136 -2.58 -0.58 -18.61
CA THR A 136 -3.30 -1.79 -18.19
C THR A 136 -2.36 -2.82 -17.58
N GLN A 137 -1.19 -3.05 -18.18
CA GLN A 137 -0.20 -3.99 -17.64
C GLN A 137 0.43 -3.46 -16.34
N ILE A 138 0.75 -2.19 -16.26
CA ILE A 138 1.20 -1.56 -15.02
C ILE A 138 0.22 -1.85 -13.87
N LYS A 139 -1.08 -1.63 -14.10
CA LYS A 139 -2.13 -1.90 -13.11
C LYS A 139 -2.17 -3.37 -12.69
N LYS A 140 -2.10 -4.29 -13.66
CA LYS A 140 -2.10 -5.74 -13.38
C LYS A 140 -0.88 -6.17 -12.56
N ILE A 141 0.31 -5.67 -12.89
CA ILE A 141 1.54 -5.99 -12.18
C ILE A 141 1.49 -5.46 -10.74
N ARG A 142 1.02 -4.22 -10.52
CA ARG A 142 0.83 -3.66 -9.18
C ARG A 142 -0.13 -4.51 -8.35
N GLN A 143 -1.30 -4.82 -8.89
CA GLN A 143 -2.28 -5.67 -8.19
C GLN A 143 -1.74 -7.07 -7.87
N LYS A 144 -0.90 -7.64 -8.74
CA LYS A 144 -0.24 -8.91 -8.47
C LYS A 144 0.77 -8.78 -7.33
N LYS A 145 1.66 -7.77 -7.38
CA LYS A 145 2.65 -7.51 -6.32
C LYS A 145 1.98 -7.27 -4.96
N GLU A 146 0.90 -6.48 -4.93
CA GLU A 146 0.13 -6.23 -3.72
C GLU A 146 -0.50 -7.52 -3.17
N ARG A 147 -1.14 -8.32 -4.03
CA ARG A 147 -1.71 -9.62 -3.62
C ARG A 147 -0.65 -10.58 -3.10
N ASP A 148 0.49 -10.69 -3.78
CA ASP A 148 1.58 -11.57 -3.37
C ASP A 148 2.16 -11.13 -2.02
N LEU A 149 2.30 -9.83 -1.81
CA LEU A 149 2.74 -9.27 -0.54
C LEU A 149 1.74 -9.56 0.58
N VAL A 150 0.46 -9.24 0.37
CA VAL A 150 -0.62 -9.51 1.33
C VAL A 150 -0.72 -10.99 1.64
N SER A 151 -0.71 -11.85 0.63
CA SER A 151 -0.82 -13.31 0.81
C SER A 151 0.34 -13.87 1.64
N LYS A 152 1.58 -13.45 1.37
CA LYS A 152 2.76 -13.90 2.13
C LYS A 152 2.75 -13.43 3.58
N THR A 153 2.31 -12.18 3.81
CA THR A 153 2.39 -11.55 5.13
C THR A 153 1.18 -11.89 5.99
N PHE A 154 -0.02 -11.89 5.39
CA PHE A 154 -1.28 -12.10 6.11
C PHE A 154 -1.33 -13.46 6.83
N LEU A 155 -0.97 -14.54 6.13
CA LEU A 155 -1.03 -15.90 6.70
C LEU A 155 -0.09 -16.09 7.88
N SER A 156 1.01 -15.33 7.94
CA SER A 156 1.95 -15.42 9.07
C SER A 156 1.45 -14.76 10.35
N TYR A 157 0.52 -13.79 10.22
CA TYR A 157 -0.04 -13.07 11.37
C TYR A 157 -1.43 -13.55 11.77
N PHE A 158 -2.11 -14.30 10.90
CA PHE A 158 -3.46 -14.78 11.15
C PHE A 158 -3.42 -16.10 11.91
N ASN A 159 -3.98 -16.11 13.12
CA ASN A 159 -4.24 -17.32 13.88
C ASN A 159 -5.75 -17.59 13.89
N ARG A 160 -6.13 -18.84 13.58
CA ARG A 160 -7.52 -19.26 13.56
C ARG A 160 -8.23 -19.10 14.91
N ASP A 161 -7.47 -19.23 16.00
CA ASP A 161 -7.94 -19.05 17.36
C ASP A 161 -8.31 -17.60 17.69
N PHE A 162 -7.89 -16.64 16.85
CA PHE A 162 -8.22 -15.21 16.98
C PHE A 162 -9.35 -14.80 16.03
N PHE A 163 -10.08 -15.76 15.49
CA PHE A 163 -11.27 -15.50 14.70
C PHE A 163 -12.51 -15.63 15.56
N LEU A 164 -13.28 -14.55 15.70
CA LEU A 164 -14.47 -14.48 16.50
C LEU A 164 -15.70 -14.21 15.63
N ARG A 165 -16.78 -14.96 15.86
CA ARG A 165 -18.12 -14.59 15.42
C ARG A 165 -18.91 -14.12 16.63
N SER A 166 -19.46 -12.92 16.56
CA SER A 166 -20.17 -12.30 17.67
C SER A 166 -21.45 -11.66 17.19
N THR A 167 -22.45 -11.66 18.04
CA THR A 167 -23.68 -10.87 17.90
C THR A 167 -23.63 -9.62 18.78
N GLN A 168 -22.46 -9.29 19.30
CA GLN A 168 -22.26 -8.13 20.18
C GLN A 168 -22.30 -6.83 19.37
N TYR A 169 -23.21 -5.94 19.72
CA TYR A 169 -23.37 -4.63 19.10
C TYR A 169 -22.55 -3.53 19.77
N ASP A 170 -22.08 -3.75 21.01
CA ASP A 170 -21.18 -2.81 21.69
C ASP A 170 -19.74 -3.05 21.23
N SER A 171 -19.18 -2.07 20.52
CA SER A 171 -17.83 -2.12 20.00
C SER A 171 -16.76 -2.27 21.09
N HIS A 172 -16.95 -1.58 22.23
CA HIS A 172 -16.00 -1.68 23.35
C HIS A 172 -16.05 -3.06 24.01
N ALA A 173 -17.22 -3.67 24.14
CA ALA A 173 -17.34 -5.04 24.66
C ALA A 173 -16.69 -6.05 23.72
N LEU A 174 -16.87 -5.88 22.40
CA LEU A 174 -16.25 -6.72 21.39
C LEU A 174 -14.72 -6.58 21.42
N ILE A 175 -14.19 -5.37 21.49
CA ILE A 175 -12.74 -5.11 21.63
C ILE A 175 -12.19 -5.79 22.87
N ARG A 176 -12.85 -5.68 24.02
CA ARG A 176 -12.43 -6.38 25.26
C ARG A 176 -12.37 -7.88 25.08
N GLN A 177 -13.38 -8.47 24.41
CA GLN A 177 -13.42 -9.89 24.13
C GLN A 177 -12.26 -10.34 23.25
N MET A 178 -12.00 -9.62 22.17
CA MET A 178 -10.87 -9.87 21.25
C MET A 178 -9.52 -9.75 21.97
N CYS A 179 -9.33 -8.69 22.76
CA CYS A 179 -8.11 -8.48 23.54
C CYS A 179 -7.90 -9.59 24.58
N ALA A 180 -8.95 -10.04 25.26
CA ALA A 180 -8.85 -11.12 26.23
C ALA A 180 -8.33 -12.43 25.62
N GLN A 181 -8.73 -12.75 24.39
CA GLN A 181 -8.22 -13.93 23.67
C GLN A 181 -6.71 -13.84 23.43
N VAL A 182 -6.22 -12.72 22.93
CA VAL A 182 -4.79 -12.56 22.60
C VAL A 182 -3.91 -12.45 23.83
N ILE A 183 -4.41 -11.84 24.92
CA ILE A 183 -3.73 -11.81 26.22
C ILE A 183 -3.66 -13.23 26.81
N GLY A 184 -4.77 -13.96 26.82
CA GLY A 184 -4.82 -15.33 27.34
C GLY A 184 -3.87 -16.29 26.64
N GLN A 185 -3.54 -16.04 25.37
CA GLN A 185 -2.56 -16.81 24.61
C GLN A 185 -1.14 -16.20 24.63
N GLN A 186 -0.89 -15.21 25.47
CA GLN A 186 0.42 -14.56 25.62
C GLN A 186 0.96 -13.90 24.35
N TYR A 187 0.07 -13.30 23.53
CA TYR A 187 0.45 -12.47 22.39
C TYR A 187 0.56 -10.99 22.76
N ALA A 188 -0.08 -10.57 23.84
CA ALA A 188 -0.06 -9.19 24.32
C ALA A 188 0.06 -9.16 25.86
N THR A 189 0.46 -8.00 26.39
CA THR A 189 0.54 -7.71 27.81
C THR A 189 -0.84 -7.48 28.42
N GLU A 190 -1.00 -7.61 29.73
CA GLU A 190 -2.29 -7.45 30.44
C GLU A 190 -2.92 -6.05 30.21
N ASP A 191 -2.10 -5.03 30.05
CA ASP A 191 -2.56 -3.65 29.82
C ASP A 191 -2.97 -3.37 28.37
N PHE A 192 -2.84 -4.35 27.45
CA PHE A 192 -3.15 -4.20 26.03
C PHE A 192 -4.59 -3.72 25.79
N THR A 193 -5.56 -4.29 26.49
CA THR A 193 -6.98 -3.88 26.36
C THR A 193 -7.18 -2.40 26.66
N GLN A 194 -6.55 -1.91 27.74
CA GLN A 194 -6.67 -0.50 28.11
C GLN A 194 -6.06 0.41 27.07
N ARG A 195 -4.94 0.03 26.49
CA ARG A 195 -4.26 0.80 25.44
C ARG A 195 -5.06 0.86 24.15
N VAL A 196 -5.70 -0.24 23.74
CA VAL A 196 -6.59 -0.25 22.57
C VAL A 196 -7.80 0.64 22.79
N LEU A 197 -8.47 0.50 23.94
CA LEU A 197 -9.63 1.34 24.28
C LEU A 197 -9.26 2.82 24.40
N LEU A 198 -8.09 3.14 24.97
CA LEU A 198 -7.59 4.51 25.02
C LEU A 198 -7.39 5.07 23.62
N ARG A 199 -6.85 4.26 22.69
CA ARG A 199 -6.72 4.66 21.28
C ARG A 199 -8.08 4.97 20.64
N GLU A 200 -9.09 4.14 20.86
CA GLU A 200 -10.44 4.35 20.35
C GLU A 200 -11.09 5.64 20.87
N THR A 201 -10.81 6.04 22.13
CA THR A 201 -11.34 7.31 22.68
C THR A 201 -10.71 8.55 22.07
N MET A 202 -9.54 8.45 21.45
CA MET A 202 -8.85 9.58 20.80
C MET A 202 -9.43 9.87 19.40
N ALA A 203 -9.69 8.83 18.66
CA ALA A 203 -10.30 8.89 17.34
C ALA A 203 -10.83 7.49 16.98
N ASP A 204 -12.06 7.44 16.52
CA ASP A 204 -12.69 6.19 16.09
C ASP A 204 -11.89 5.55 14.92
N THR A 205 -11.62 4.24 15.03
CA THR A 205 -10.95 3.46 13.98
C THR A 205 -11.93 2.87 12.97
N ALA A 206 -13.23 3.12 13.11
CA ALA A 206 -14.24 2.64 12.17
C ALA A 206 -14.27 3.47 10.87
N PHE A 207 -14.41 2.77 9.76
CA PHE A 207 -14.66 3.34 8.44
C PHE A 207 -15.61 2.42 7.65
N GLY A 208 -16.81 2.89 7.43
CA GLY A 208 -17.88 2.10 6.83
C GLY A 208 -18.25 0.89 7.70
N ALA A 209 -18.19 -0.30 7.11
CA ALA A 209 -18.52 -1.57 7.79
C ALA A 209 -17.30 -2.24 8.46
N VAL A 210 -16.15 -1.59 8.50
CA VAL A 210 -14.90 -2.14 9.04
C VAL A 210 -14.34 -1.22 10.11
N ALA A 211 -13.84 -1.79 11.20
CA ALA A 211 -13.04 -1.07 12.20
C ALA A 211 -11.70 -1.79 12.40
N MET A 212 -10.64 -1.05 12.71
CA MET A 212 -9.30 -1.60 12.98
C MET A 212 -8.77 -1.12 14.34
N PRO A 213 -9.36 -1.58 15.46
CA PRO A 213 -8.90 -1.21 16.78
C PRO A 213 -7.48 -1.75 17.03
N HIS A 214 -6.61 -0.89 17.54
CA HIS A 214 -5.20 -1.21 17.82
C HIS A 214 -4.63 -0.30 18.91
N ALA A 215 -3.50 -0.67 19.48
CA ALA A 215 -2.79 0.16 20.44
C ALA A 215 -1.75 1.07 19.75
N LEU A 216 -1.58 2.31 20.22
CA LEU A 216 -0.57 3.24 19.69
C LEU A 216 0.87 2.90 20.10
N SER A 217 1.07 2.08 21.09
CA SER A 217 2.39 1.70 21.58
C SER A 217 2.60 0.20 21.48
N PHE A 218 3.87 -0.21 21.32
CA PHE A 218 4.25 -1.61 21.32
C PHE A 218 3.94 -2.24 22.68
N SER A 219 2.81 -2.93 22.77
CA SER A 219 2.33 -3.67 23.94
C SER A 219 2.01 -5.12 23.58
N THR A 220 2.54 -5.58 22.46
CA THR A 220 2.41 -6.95 21.98
C THR A 220 3.74 -7.68 22.11
N LEU A 221 3.68 -8.94 22.50
CA LEU A 221 4.82 -9.85 22.59
C LEU A 221 5.11 -10.53 21.25
N LYS A 222 4.07 -10.65 20.41
CA LYS A 222 4.12 -11.21 19.06
C LYS A 222 3.20 -10.40 18.15
N SER A 223 3.52 -10.32 16.87
CA SER A 223 2.62 -9.76 15.88
C SER A 223 1.46 -10.71 15.59
N PHE A 224 0.24 -10.18 15.49
CA PHE A 224 -0.96 -10.96 15.21
C PHE A 224 -2.02 -10.13 14.52
N LEU A 225 -2.96 -10.83 13.89
CA LEU A 225 -4.24 -10.31 13.42
C LEU A 225 -5.36 -11.08 14.11
N SER A 226 -6.24 -10.36 14.80
CA SER A 226 -7.50 -10.88 15.32
C SER A 226 -8.65 -10.32 14.49
N VAL A 227 -9.62 -11.15 14.14
CA VAL A 227 -10.75 -10.79 13.28
C VAL A 227 -12.05 -11.14 13.98
N ALA A 228 -12.97 -10.19 14.05
CA ALA A 228 -14.33 -10.42 14.48
C ALA A 228 -15.33 -10.10 13.36
N ILE A 229 -16.37 -10.91 13.24
CA ILE A 229 -17.52 -10.68 12.35
C ILE A 229 -18.74 -10.59 13.24
N CYS A 230 -19.49 -9.49 13.10
CA CYS A 230 -20.74 -9.20 13.80
C CYS A 230 -21.93 -9.30 12.86
#